data_000868b5431b13419f5b4eea6c5fc75a
#
_entry.id   000868b5431b13419f5b4eea6c5fc75a
#
_cell.length_a   1.000
_cell.length_b   1.000
_cell.length_c   1.000
_cell.angle_alpha   90.00
_cell.angle_beta   90.00
_cell.angle_gamma   90.00
#
_symmetry.space_group_name_H-M   'P 1'
#
loop_
_entity.id
_entity.type
_entity.pdbx_description
1 polymer ?
#
loop_
_entity_poly.entity_id
_entity_poly.type
_entity_poly.pdbx_seq_one_letter_code
_entity_poly.pdbx_strand_id
1 'polypeptide(L)'
;MQSIPEPDRVIIGMGKRDAAFDAGMPIPARLYRPGTEAPVDVPAHWEVTGMMDQHAYLQVKPGDDVQVGDMIAFDISHPCLTFDKWRHIPVLDRDMRVIDIVQTFF
;
A
#
# COMPACT_ATOMS: atom_id res chain seq x y z
N MET A 1 4.95 3.09 5.48
CA MET A 1 5.24 2.06 6.52
C MET A 1 5.19 2.71 7.88
N GLN A 2 4.52 2.09 8.82
CA GLN A 2 4.37 2.61 10.18
C GLN A 2 5.42 2.08 11.14
N SER A 3 5.72 0.79 11.07
CA SER A 3 6.70 0.18 11.96
C SER A 3 7.31 -1.09 11.36
N ILE A 4 8.46 -1.47 11.88
CA ILE A 4 9.18 -2.71 11.52
C ILE A 4 9.46 -3.45 12.82
N PRO A 5 8.44 -4.17 13.38
CA PRO A 5 8.57 -4.82 14.68
C PRO A 5 9.54 -6.00 14.68
N GLU A 6 9.75 -6.62 13.52
CA GLU A 6 10.64 -7.76 13.33
C GLU A 6 11.41 -7.60 12.02
N PRO A 7 12.59 -8.21 11.86
CA PRO A 7 13.39 -8.04 10.64
C PRO A 7 12.71 -8.48 9.34
N ASP A 8 11.73 -9.35 9.43
CA ASP A 8 10.98 -9.90 8.30
C ASP A 8 9.52 -9.44 8.24
N ARG A 9 9.10 -8.54 9.14
CA ARG A 9 7.71 -8.09 9.22
C ARG A 9 7.61 -6.58 9.32
N VAL A 10 6.79 -6.02 8.45
CA VAL A 10 6.47 -4.59 8.40
C VAL A 10 4.98 -4.40 8.63
N ILE A 11 4.63 -3.39 9.41
CA ILE A 11 3.23 -2.95 9.56
C ILE A 11 3.02 -1.73 8.66
N ILE A 12 2.00 -1.81 7.81
CA ILE A 12 1.62 -0.74 6.89
C ILE A 12 0.26 -0.17 7.27
N GLY A 13 0.05 1.11 6.96
CA GLY A 13 -1.18 1.85 7.28
C GLY A 13 -2.30 1.68 6.24
N MET A 14 -2.36 0.52 5.60
CA MET A 14 -3.42 0.14 4.68
C MET A 14 -4.16 -1.05 5.27
N GLY A 15 -5.48 -1.04 5.23
CA GLY A 15 -6.28 -2.15 5.73
C GLY A 15 -7.52 -2.41 4.89
N LYS A 16 -8.45 -3.17 5.45
CA LYS A 16 -9.71 -3.56 4.78
C LYS A 16 -10.58 -2.37 4.38
N ARG A 17 -10.40 -1.21 4.99
CA ARG A 17 -11.07 0.03 4.59
C ARG A 17 -10.53 0.59 3.27
N ASP A 18 -9.30 0.25 2.92
CA ASP A 18 -8.59 0.88 1.80
C ASP A 18 -8.51 -0.03 0.59
N ALA A 19 -8.41 -1.34 0.80
CA ALA A 19 -8.19 -2.30 -0.27
C ALA A 19 -8.96 -3.59 -0.04
N ALA A 20 -9.37 -4.20 -1.15
CA ALA A 20 -10.04 -5.49 -1.15
C ALA A 20 -9.09 -6.62 -0.69
N PHE A 21 -9.70 -7.64 -0.10
CA PHE A 21 -9.00 -8.84 0.39
C PHE A 21 -9.73 -10.13 0.01
N ASP A 22 -10.95 -10.03 -0.53
CA ASP A 22 -11.85 -11.15 -0.79
C ASP A 22 -11.42 -12.00 -2.00
N ALA A 23 -10.88 -11.36 -3.03
CA ALA A 23 -10.41 -12.04 -4.26
C ALA A 23 -8.87 -12.15 -4.32
N GLY A 24 -8.21 -11.96 -3.20
CA GLY A 24 -6.75 -11.97 -3.05
C GLY A 24 -6.24 -10.74 -2.31
N MET A 25 -5.14 -10.89 -1.62
CA MET A 25 -4.49 -9.79 -0.90
C MET A 25 -3.92 -8.77 -1.89
N PRO A 26 -3.83 -7.48 -1.50
CA PRO A 26 -3.11 -6.48 -2.30
C PRO A 26 -1.67 -6.90 -2.55
N ILE A 27 -1.19 -6.64 -3.76
CA ILE A 27 0.16 -7.03 -4.19
C ILE A 27 1.06 -5.80 -4.15
N PRO A 28 2.17 -5.82 -3.38
CA PRO A 28 3.12 -4.72 -3.39
C PRO A 28 3.72 -4.53 -4.79
N ALA A 29 3.74 -3.30 -5.28
CA ALA A 29 4.20 -3.00 -6.63
C ALA A 29 5.43 -2.09 -6.64
N ARG A 30 5.35 -0.93 -5.97
CA ARG A 30 6.41 0.07 -5.97
C ARG A 30 6.62 0.70 -4.62
N LEU A 31 7.85 1.08 -4.35
CA LEU A 31 8.25 1.80 -3.14
C LEU A 31 8.62 3.23 -3.49
N TYR A 32 8.06 4.15 -2.73
CA TYR A 32 8.36 5.58 -2.78
C TYR A 32 8.97 6.00 -1.45
N ARG A 33 10.20 6.48 -1.50
CA ARG A 33 10.89 6.95 -0.32
C ARG A 33 11.01 8.47 -0.35
N PRO A 34 10.52 9.19 0.67
CA PRO A 34 10.68 10.64 0.73
C PRO A 34 12.16 11.04 0.58
N GLY A 35 12.40 12.06 -0.26
CA GLY A 35 13.75 12.53 -0.55
C GLY A 35 14.48 11.82 -1.67
N THR A 36 13.89 10.79 -2.28
CA THR A 36 14.40 10.14 -3.49
C THR A 36 13.66 10.62 -4.74
N GLU A 37 14.32 10.58 -5.90
CA GLU A 37 13.78 11.17 -7.14
C GLU A 37 12.75 10.27 -7.84
N ALA A 38 12.86 8.96 -7.69
CA ALA A 38 12.03 8.02 -8.43
C ALA A 38 11.61 6.83 -7.57
N PRO A 39 10.40 6.28 -7.82
CA PRO A 39 9.98 5.03 -7.22
C PRO A 39 10.84 3.88 -7.74
N VAL A 40 10.97 2.84 -6.92
CA VAL A 40 11.64 1.59 -7.28
C VAL A 40 10.65 0.43 -7.21
N ASP A 41 10.89 -0.58 -8.03
CA ASP A 41 10.13 -1.81 -7.94
C ASP A 41 10.48 -2.54 -6.63
N VAL A 42 9.46 -3.12 -6.00
CA VAL A 42 9.67 -3.90 -4.79
C VAL A 42 10.11 -5.33 -5.15
N PRO A 43 10.86 -6.01 -4.25
CA PRO A 43 11.18 -7.41 -4.45
C PRO A 43 9.93 -8.28 -4.63
N ALA A 44 9.99 -9.24 -5.54
CA ALA A 44 8.85 -10.12 -5.87
C ALA A 44 8.41 -11.01 -4.69
N HIS A 45 9.27 -11.20 -3.70
CA HIS A 45 8.96 -11.99 -2.51
C HIS A 45 8.18 -11.24 -1.42
N TRP A 46 8.00 -9.92 -1.58
CA TRP A 46 7.19 -9.16 -0.62
C TRP A 46 5.72 -9.57 -0.74
N GLU A 47 5.10 -9.82 0.39
CA GLU A 47 3.75 -10.36 0.42
C GLU A 47 2.95 -9.77 1.59
N VAL A 48 1.71 -9.37 1.31
CA VAL A 48 0.74 -9.04 2.35
C VAL A 48 0.20 -10.35 2.91
N THR A 49 0.49 -10.62 4.17
CA THR A 49 0.13 -11.89 4.83
C THR A 49 -1.13 -11.81 5.69
N GLY A 50 -1.58 -10.61 6.01
CA GLY A 50 -2.80 -10.42 6.79
C GLY A 50 -3.25 -8.97 6.77
N MET A 51 -4.55 -8.77 6.87
CA MET A 51 -5.15 -7.44 6.91
C MET A 51 -6.09 -7.31 8.10
N MET A 52 -6.00 -6.16 8.74
CA MET A 52 -6.94 -5.65 9.73
C MET A 52 -7.72 -4.47 9.12
N ASP A 53 -8.56 -3.81 9.88
CA ASP A 53 -9.38 -2.73 9.34
C ASP A 53 -8.57 -1.56 8.79
N GLN A 54 -7.49 -1.19 9.47
CA GLN A 54 -6.67 -0.01 9.11
C GLN A 54 -5.19 -0.32 8.94
N HIS A 55 -4.78 -1.56 9.09
CA HIS A 55 -3.39 -2.00 9.01
C HIS A 55 -3.28 -3.32 8.27
N ALA A 56 -2.09 -3.61 7.79
CA ALA A 56 -1.75 -4.90 7.20
C ALA A 56 -0.33 -5.30 7.58
N TYR A 57 -0.09 -6.60 7.56
CA TYR A 57 1.24 -7.18 7.70
C TYR A 57 1.84 -7.38 6.32
N LEU A 58 3.02 -6.82 6.11
CA LEU A 58 3.83 -7.06 4.94
C LEU A 58 5.03 -7.91 5.35
N GLN A 59 5.17 -9.07 4.73
CA GLN A 59 6.33 -9.93 4.92
C GLN A 59 7.42 -9.53 3.94
N VAL A 60 8.61 -9.33 4.47
CA VAL A 60 9.84 -9.03 3.74
C VAL A 60 10.89 -10.03 4.17
N LYS A 61 12.11 -9.93 3.63
CA LYS A 61 13.25 -10.72 4.13
C LYS A 61 14.17 -9.84 4.96
N PRO A 62 14.83 -10.40 5.99
CA PRO A 62 15.89 -9.68 6.70
C PRO A 62 16.94 -9.15 5.72
N GLY A 63 17.31 -7.87 5.87
CA GLY A 63 18.25 -7.22 4.98
C GLY A 63 17.64 -6.51 3.77
N ASP A 64 16.34 -6.68 3.52
CA ASP A 64 15.64 -5.88 2.50
C ASP A 64 15.67 -4.40 2.87
N ASP A 65 15.77 -3.54 1.85
CA ASP A 65 15.83 -2.10 2.02
C ASP A 65 14.42 -1.53 2.30
N VAL A 66 14.06 -1.48 3.56
CA VAL A 66 12.79 -0.92 4.05
C VAL A 66 13.05 0.03 5.21
N GLN A 67 12.28 1.11 5.26
CA GLN A 67 12.38 2.11 6.34
C GLN A 67 11.00 2.60 6.76
N VAL A 68 10.86 2.92 8.04
CA VAL A 68 9.66 3.62 8.51
C VAL A 68 9.54 4.94 7.76
N GLY A 69 8.34 5.25 7.28
CA GLY A 69 8.08 6.41 6.45
C GLY A 69 8.05 6.12 4.95
N ASP A 70 8.55 4.97 4.49
CA ASP A 70 8.39 4.55 3.10
C ASP A 70 6.92 4.40 2.75
N MET A 71 6.56 4.77 1.53
CA MET A 71 5.23 4.56 0.95
C MET A 71 5.29 3.43 -0.06
N ILE A 72 4.28 2.57 -0.04
CA ILE A 72 4.19 1.46 -0.99
C ILE A 72 2.89 1.58 -1.78
N ALA A 73 3.00 1.48 -3.10
CA ALA A 73 1.86 1.31 -3.98
C ALA A 73 1.52 -0.18 -4.08
N PHE A 74 0.23 -0.47 -4.06
CA PHE A 74 -0.30 -1.83 -4.16
C PHE A 74 -1.25 -1.96 -5.33
N ASP A 75 -1.21 -3.09 -6.00
CA ASP A 75 -2.25 -3.51 -6.92
C ASP A 75 -3.34 -4.24 -6.12
N ILE A 76 -4.59 -3.88 -6.37
CA ILE A 76 -5.72 -4.44 -5.63
C ILE A 76 -6.56 -5.36 -6.51
N SER A 77 -7.18 -6.38 -5.89
CA SER A 77 -7.94 -7.42 -6.61
C SER A 77 -9.35 -6.99 -6.99
N HIS A 78 -10.02 -6.18 -6.13
CA HIS A 78 -11.44 -5.86 -6.28
C HIS A 78 -11.71 -4.40 -5.88
N PRO A 79 -11.67 -3.46 -6.82
CA PRO A 79 -11.74 -2.03 -6.52
C PRO A 79 -13.06 -1.59 -5.89
N CYS A 80 -14.15 -2.31 -6.09
CA CYS A 80 -15.47 -1.96 -5.50
C CYS A 80 -15.41 -1.83 -3.99
N LEU A 81 -14.59 -2.64 -3.31
CA LEU A 81 -14.45 -2.60 -1.86
C LEU A 81 -13.63 -1.40 -1.35
N THR A 82 -13.01 -0.65 -2.24
CA THR A 82 -12.40 0.65 -1.95
C THR A 82 -13.39 1.77 -2.22
N PHE A 83 -14.00 1.74 -3.41
CA PHE A 83 -14.91 2.78 -3.85
C PHE A 83 -16.20 2.88 -3.01
N ASP A 84 -16.62 1.80 -2.38
CA ASP A 84 -17.81 1.79 -1.52
C ASP A 84 -17.56 2.43 -0.15
N LYS A 85 -16.30 2.59 0.27
CA LYS A 85 -15.93 3.11 1.59
C LYS A 85 -15.44 4.55 1.59
N TRP A 86 -14.92 5.03 0.47
CA TRP A 86 -14.34 6.36 0.36
C TRP A 86 -15.13 7.22 -0.61
N ARG A 87 -15.56 8.39 -0.14
CA ARG A 87 -16.30 9.36 -0.93
C ARG A 87 -15.43 10.07 -1.96
N HIS A 88 -14.21 10.32 -1.60
CA HIS A 88 -13.24 11.02 -2.43
C HIS A 88 -11.94 10.24 -2.46
N ILE A 89 -11.43 10.01 -3.65
CA ILE A 89 -10.17 9.28 -3.86
C ILE A 89 -9.26 10.19 -4.68
N PRO A 90 -8.13 10.63 -4.12
CA PRO A 90 -7.15 11.42 -4.87
C PRO A 90 -6.51 10.61 -6.00
N VAL A 91 -6.36 11.24 -7.15
CA VAL A 91 -5.58 10.70 -8.28
C VAL A 91 -4.22 11.38 -8.26
N LEU A 92 -3.17 10.60 -8.28
CA LEU A 92 -1.80 11.08 -8.21
C LEU A 92 -1.11 10.95 -9.55
N ASP A 93 -0.22 11.90 -9.85
CA ASP A 93 0.72 11.78 -10.96
C ASP A 93 1.97 10.97 -10.54
N ARG A 94 2.95 10.87 -11.44
CA ARG A 94 4.19 10.13 -11.20
C ARG A 94 5.06 10.74 -10.10
N ASP A 95 4.87 12.04 -9.83
CA ASP A 95 5.60 12.78 -8.78
C ASP A 95 4.85 12.77 -7.44
N MET A 96 3.82 11.95 -7.30
CA MET A 96 2.98 11.82 -6.12
C MET A 96 2.19 13.10 -5.79
N ARG A 97 1.90 13.92 -6.81
CA ARG A 97 1.07 15.11 -6.68
C ARG A 97 -0.38 14.78 -7.01
N VAL A 98 -1.30 15.33 -6.24
CA VAL A 98 -2.73 15.19 -6.53
C VAL A 98 -3.06 16.02 -7.78
N ILE A 99 -3.52 15.36 -8.84
CA ILE A 99 -3.93 16.00 -10.09
C ILE A 99 -5.43 15.99 -10.30
N ASP A 100 -6.15 15.15 -9.56
CA ASP A 100 -7.60 15.04 -9.63
C ASP A 100 -8.14 14.38 -8.37
N ILE A 101 -9.46 14.46 -8.17
CA ILE A 101 -10.17 13.77 -7.12
C ILE A 101 -11.39 13.10 -7.72
N VAL A 102 -11.44 11.78 -7.61
CA VAL A 102 -12.61 11.00 -8.01
C VAL A 102 -13.63 11.02 -6.89
N GLN A 103 -14.87 11.33 -7.21
CA GLN A 103 -15.99 11.24 -6.29
C GLN A 103 -16.77 9.95 -6.55
N THR A 104 -17.06 9.21 -5.48
CA THR A 104 -17.83 7.96 -5.54
C THR A 104 -19.29 8.22 -5.17
N PHE A 105 -20.19 7.37 -5.67
CA PHE A 105 -21.62 7.47 -5.48
C PHE A 105 -22.25 6.14 -5.04
N PHE A 106 -21.51 5.40 -4.26
CA PHE A 106 -22.03 4.16 -3.67
C PHE A 106 -22.98 4.42 -2.50
#